data_d03b5445abdfb4daee5e580b71a41816
#
_entry.id   d03b5445abdfb4daee5e580b71a41816
#
_cell.length_a   1.000
_cell.length_b   1.000
_cell.length_c   1.000
_cell.angle_alpha   90.00
_cell.angle_beta   90.00
_cell.angle_gamma   90.00
#
_symmetry.space_group_name_H-M   'P 1'
#
loop_
_entity.id
_entity.type
_entity.pdbx_description
1 polymer ?
#
loop_
_entity_poly.entity_id
_entity_poly.type
_entity_poly.pdbx_seq_one_letter_code
_entity_poly.pdbx_strand_id
1 'polypeptide(L)'
;MTRKPLWVRVLGWVLWLPVVGMPLQAVVLFGHSPLEVTAIWAKLAPQNQLVMALSATAALGVTRVARWGWGAALAFVIVALWNNWVVLRFPAPMPRWTVGAASACTAFLGLWLLRPSVYRFFHAQTLHWWRAAPRHPMCAPAELVRADGIRLQGAVFNLSRTGLFLRGAPAGVEPGEVVQVRVWCDDRTFSRRARVVRVASAVGAHPEGVGLRFAPVPFLDRLGVRVPALTGALPLPCRVPAPRVVSRSRAPGADPPRRG
;
A
#
# COMPACT_ATOMS: atom_id res chain seq x y z
N MET A 1 -0.10 13.78 -4.66
CA MET A 1 -0.90 12.53 -4.57
C MET A 1 -0.43 11.57 -5.65
N THR A 2 0.23 10.49 -5.25
CA THR A 2 0.71 9.46 -6.18
C THR A 2 -0.48 8.59 -6.62
N ARG A 3 -0.84 8.66 -7.90
CA ARG A 3 -2.00 7.94 -8.44
C ARG A 3 -1.62 6.50 -8.79
N LYS A 4 -2.53 5.57 -8.55
CA LYS A 4 -2.40 4.18 -9.04
C LYS A 4 -2.21 4.18 -10.56
N PRO A 5 -1.50 3.19 -11.13
CA PRO A 5 -1.38 3.05 -12.58
C PRO A 5 -2.75 3.07 -13.27
N LEU A 6 -2.83 3.72 -14.42
CA LEU A 6 -4.08 3.88 -15.15
C LEU A 6 -4.74 2.53 -15.50
N TRP A 7 -3.93 1.57 -15.95
CA TRP A 7 -4.42 0.25 -16.33
C TRP A 7 -5.14 -0.50 -15.18
N VAL A 8 -4.71 -0.32 -13.92
CA VAL A 8 -5.39 -0.93 -12.74
C VAL A 8 -6.79 -0.35 -12.58
N ARG A 9 -6.93 0.94 -12.82
CA ARG A 9 -8.22 1.64 -12.74
C ARG A 9 -9.13 1.19 -13.87
N VAL A 10 -8.60 1.15 -15.10
CA VAL A 10 -9.34 0.69 -16.28
C VAL A 10 -9.78 -0.76 -16.10
N LEU A 11 -8.87 -1.66 -15.68
CA LEU A 11 -9.20 -3.05 -15.40
C LEU A 11 -10.30 -3.17 -14.33
N GLY A 12 -10.20 -2.39 -13.25
CA GLY A 12 -11.24 -2.34 -12.22
C GLY A 12 -12.61 -1.98 -12.80
N TRP A 13 -12.70 -0.97 -13.67
CA TRP A 13 -13.96 -0.58 -14.34
C TRP A 13 -14.43 -1.66 -15.30
N VAL A 14 -13.58 -2.26 -16.10
CA VAL A 14 -13.93 -3.36 -17.01
C VAL A 14 -14.52 -4.54 -16.25
N LEU A 15 -13.98 -4.87 -15.09
CA LEU A 15 -14.52 -5.93 -14.24
C LEU A 15 -15.88 -5.58 -13.60
N TRP A 16 -16.33 -4.32 -13.58
CA TRP A 16 -17.68 -3.96 -13.17
C TRP A 16 -18.70 -4.14 -14.29
N LEU A 17 -18.29 -4.24 -15.56
CA LEU A 17 -19.21 -4.35 -16.70
C LEU A 17 -20.16 -5.55 -16.61
N PRO A 18 -19.77 -6.77 -16.22
CA PRO A 18 -20.70 -7.89 -16.08
C PRO A 18 -21.78 -7.66 -14.99
N VAL A 19 -21.40 -6.95 -13.90
CA VAL A 19 -22.33 -6.68 -12.79
C VAL A 19 -23.48 -5.79 -13.22
N VAL A 20 -23.22 -4.83 -14.09
CA VAL A 20 -24.25 -3.91 -14.62
C VAL A 20 -24.84 -4.46 -15.91
N GLY A 21 -24.01 -5.02 -16.77
CA GLY A 21 -24.40 -5.45 -18.11
C GLY A 21 -25.37 -6.63 -18.13
N MET A 22 -25.19 -7.62 -17.24
CA MET A 22 -26.08 -8.79 -17.23
C MET A 22 -27.52 -8.46 -16.80
N PRO A 23 -27.77 -7.68 -15.71
CA PRO A 23 -29.13 -7.23 -15.40
C PRO A 23 -29.70 -6.36 -16.51
N LEU A 24 -28.94 -5.44 -17.07
CA LEU A 24 -29.40 -4.59 -18.18
C LEU A 24 -29.78 -5.42 -19.40
N GLN A 25 -29.01 -6.43 -19.72
CA GLN A 25 -29.30 -7.37 -20.80
C GLN A 25 -30.59 -8.15 -20.53
N ALA A 26 -30.85 -8.57 -19.29
CA ALA A 26 -32.10 -9.22 -18.92
C ALA A 26 -33.31 -8.27 -19.09
N VAL A 27 -33.17 -7.00 -18.73
CA VAL A 27 -34.19 -5.95 -18.97
C VAL A 27 -34.49 -5.85 -20.45
N VAL A 28 -33.48 -5.74 -21.29
CA VAL A 28 -33.68 -5.57 -22.75
C VAL A 28 -34.26 -6.81 -23.40
N LEU A 29 -33.78 -8.00 -23.03
CA LEU A 29 -34.21 -9.27 -23.65
C LEU A 29 -35.62 -9.72 -23.22
N PHE A 30 -36.00 -9.46 -21.98
CA PHE A 30 -37.26 -9.91 -21.41
C PHE A 30 -38.32 -8.80 -21.26
N GLY A 31 -37.97 -7.56 -21.63
CA GLY A 31 -38.91 -6.42 -21.58
C GLY A 31 -39.34 -6.01 -20.16
N HIS A 32 -38.55 -6.36 -19.14
CA HIS A 32 -38.82 -5.98 -17.76
C HIS A 32 -38.52 -4.50 -17.49
N SER A 33 -39.29 -3.90 -16.56
CA SER A 33 -38.89 -2.60 -16.03
C SER A 33 -37.58 -2.72 -15.21
N PRO A 34 -36.65 -1.75 -15.30
CA PRO A 34 -35.47 -1.72 -14.47
C PRO A 34 -35.73 -1.75 -12.96
N LEU A 35 -36.95 -1.38 -12.55
CA LEU A 35 -37.38 -1.39 -11.15
C LEU A 35 -37.83 -2.77 -10.65
N GLU A 36 -38.06 -3.72 -11.55
CA GLU A 36 -38.48 -5.10 -11.21
C GLU A 36 -37.25 -5.97 -10.85
N VAL A 37 -36.49 -5.55 -9.86
CA VAL A 37 -35.20 -6.20 -9.48
C VAL A 37 -35.38 -7.68 -9.19
N THR A 38 -36.44 -8.08 -8.49
CA THR A 38 -36.70 -9.48 -8.14
C THR A 38 -36.99 -10.34 -9.37
N ALA A 39 -37.78 -9.83 -10.33
CA ALA A 39 -38.06 -10.52 -11.58
C ALA A 39 -36.83 -10.68 -12.45
N ILE A 40 -36.03 -9.61 -12.56
CA ILE A 40 -34.73 -9.63 -13.29
C ILE A 40 -33.80 -10.68 -12.66
N TRP A 41 -33.70 -10.67 -11.32
CA TRP A 41 -32.81 -11.61 -10.61
C TRP A 41 -33.26 -13.07 -10.79
N ALA A 42 -34.55 -13.34 -10.76
CA ALA A 42 -35.11 -14.68 -11.01
C ALA A 42 -34.87 -15.20 -12.43
N LYS A 43 -34.73 -14.30 -13.42
CA LYS A 43 -34.40 -14.66 -14.81
C LYS A 43 -32.89 -14.90 -15.04
N LEU A 44 -32.04 -14.41 -14.17
CA LEU A 44 -30.61 -14.68 -14.26
C LEU A 44 -30.31 -16.10 -13.79
N ALA A 45 -29.84 -16.93 -14.70
CA ALA A 45 -29.39 -18.27 -14.34
C ALA A 45 -28.31 -18.22 -13.24
N PRO A 46 -28.22 -19.23 -12.35
CA PRO A 46 -27.26 -19.25 -11.24
C PRO A 46 -25.81 -19.03 -11.67
N GLN A 47 -25.40 -19.54 -12.84
CA GLN A 47 -24.06 -19.30 -13.38
C GLN A 47 -23.82 -17.83 -13.72
N ASN A 48 -24.83 -17.09 -14.18
CA ASN A 48 -24.71 -15.65 -14.43
C ASN A 48 -24.53 -14.86 -13.12
N GLN A 49 -25.27 -15.26 -12.07
CA GLN A 49 -25.14 -14.68 -10.73
C GLN A 49 -23.73 -14.93 -10.18
N LEU A 50 -23.18 -16.13 -10.38
CA LEU A 50 -21.79 -16.46 -9.99
C LEU A 50 -20.78 -15.61 -10.74
N VAL A 51 -20.93 -15.44 -12.07
CA VAL A 51 -20.08 -14.55 -12.88
C VAL A 51 -20.11 -13.12 -12.33
N MET A 52 -21.29 -12.60 -12.00
CA MET A 52 -21.45 -11.26 -11.43
C MET A 52 -20.75 -11.13 -10.07
N ALA A 53 -20.95 -12.10 -9.17
CA ALA A 53 -20.34 -12.11 -7.84
C ALA A 53 -18.81 -12.15 -7.92
N LEU A 54 -18.24 -13.03 -8.77
CA LEU A 54 -16.81 -13.11 -8.99
C LEU A 54 -16.26 -11.85 -9.65
N SER A 55 -16.97 -11.27 -10.59
CA SER A 55 -16.61 -10.02 -11.26
C SER A 55 -16.54 -8.86 -10.27
N ALA A 56 -17.55 -8.68 -9.41
CA ALA A 56 -17.55 -7.67 -8.37
C ALA A 56 -16.39 -7.87 -7.37
N THR A 57 -16.18 -9.11 -6.94
CA THR A 57 -15.08 -9.47 -6.05
C THR A 57 -13.74 -9.15 -6.69
N ALA A 58 -13.53 -9.54 -7.94
CA ALA A 58 -12.32 -9.24 -8.70
C ALA A 58 -12.11 -7.72 -8.87
N ALA A 59 -13.16 -6.97 -9.22
CA ALA A 59 -13.11 -5.52 -9.36
C ALA A 59 -12.65 -4.84 -8.06
N LEU A 60 -13.22 -5.23 -6.92
CA LEU A 60 -12.82 -4.73 -5.60
C LEU A 60 -11.37 -5.10 -5.26
N GLY A 61 -10.97 -6.34 -5.51
CA GLY A 61 -9.62 -6.81 -5.23
C GLY A 61 -8.57 -6.14 -6.10
N VAL A 62 -8.84 -5.99 -7.40
CA VAL A 62 -7.96 -5.32 -8.36
C VAL A 62 -7.83 -3.84 -8.04
N THR A 63 -8.93 -3.14 -7.78
CA THR A 63 -8.89 -1.71 -7.43
C THR A 63 -8.14 -1.44 -6.12
N ARG A 64 -8.16 -2.38 -5.18
CA ARG A 64 -7.36 -2.33 -3.94
C ARG A 64 -5.92 -2.82 -4.13
N VAL A 65 -5.61 -3.40 -5.29
CA VAL A 65 -4.33 -4.08 -5.59
C VAL A 65 -4.04 -5.15 -4.52
N ALA A 66 -5.06 -5.89 -4.12
CA ALA A 66 -4.93 -6.96 -3.16
C ALA A 66 -4.43 -8.24 -3.86
N ARG A 67 -3.62 -9.07 -3.15
CA ARG A 67 -3.13 -10.35 -3.70
C ARG A 67 -4.28 -11.26 -4.11
N TRP A 68 -5.32 -11.35 -3.29
CA TRP A 68 -6.51 -12.14 -3.59
C TRP A 68 -7.30 -11.60 -4.79
N GLY A 69 -7.18 -10.29 -5.12
CA GLY A 69 -7.84 -9.69 -6.28
C GLY A 69 -7.36 -10.26 -7.61
N TRP A 70 -6.09 -10.63 -7.72
CA TRP A 70 -5.55 -11.34 -8.88
C TRP A 70 -6.17 -12.74 -9.00
N GLY A 71 -6.22 -13.51 -7.91
CA GLY A 71 -6.86 -14.84 -7.89
C GLY A 71 -8.36 -14.78 -8.22
N ALA A 72 -9.09 -13.80 -7.66
CA ALA A 72 -10.50 -13.57 -7.96
C ALA A 72 -10.73 -13.23 -9.46
N ALA A 73 -9.83 -12.44 -10.07
CA ALA A 73 -9.91 -12.12 -11.49
C ALA A 73 -9.67 -13.34 -12.37
N LEU A 74 -8.76 -14.25 -12.00
CA LEU A 74 -8.59 -15.51 -12.71
C LEU A 74 -9.80 -16.44 -12.55
N ALA A 75 -10.36 -16.54 -11.34
CA ALA A 75 -11.57 -17.32 -11.10
C ALA A 75 -12.75 -16.79 -11.94
N PHE A 76 -12.90 -15.46 -11.99
CA PHE A 76 -13.87 -14.81 -12.87
C PHE A 76 -13.68 -15.21 -14.34
N VAL A 77 -12.43 -15.16 -14.86
CA VAL A 77 -12.14 -15.56 -16.26
C VAL A 77 -12.57 -17.00 -16.53
N ILE A 78 -12.20 -17.93 -15.64
CA ILE A 78 -12.54 -19.36 -15.80
C ILE A 78 -14.05 -19.55 -15.83
N VAL A 79 -14.76 -18.97 -14.86
CA VAL A 79 -16.22 -19.12 -14.75
C VAL A 79 -16.95 -18.41 -15.89
N ALA A 80 -16.47 -17.26 -16.35
CA ALA A 80 -17.04 -16.54 -17.49
C ALA A 80 -16.87 -17.33 -18.80
N LEU A 81 -15.71 -17.93 -19.03
CA LEU A 81 -15.50 -18.80 -20.20
C LEU A 81 -16.37 -20.05 -20.16
N TRP A 82 -16.51 -20.67 -18.99
CA TRP A 82 -17.42 -21.79 -18.79
C TRP A 82 -18.87 -21.37 -19.05
N ASN A 83 -19.32 -20.25 -18.51
CA ASN A 83 -20.67 -19.70 -18.75
C ASN A 83 -20.91 -19.44 -20.24
N ASN A 84 -19.97 -18.82 -20.95
CA ASN A 84 -20.08 -18.57 -22.37
C ASN A 84 -20.15 -19.89 -23.17
N TRP A 85 -19.38 -20.92 -22.77
CA TRP A 85 -19.45 -22.23 -23.36
C TRP A 85 -20.84 -22.88 -23.17
N VAL A 86 -21.43 -22.76 -21.98
CA VAL A 86 -22.79 -23.22 -21.70
C VAL A 86 -23.79 -22.50 -22.61
N VAL A 87 -23.71 -21.16 -22.72
CA VAL A 87 -24.60 -20.38 -23.60
C VAL A 87 -24.51 -20.82 -25.06
N LEU A 88 -23.31 -21.19 -25.56
CA LEU A 88 -23.15 -21.70 -26.92
C LEU A 88 -23.80 -23.06 -27.17
N ARG A 89 -24.03 -23.87 -26.12
CA ARG A 89 -24.67 -25.20 -26.20
C ARG A 89 -26.20 -25.13 -26.25
N PHE A 90 -26.78 -24.04 -25.77
CA PHE A 90 -28.22 -23.87 -25.72
C PHE A 90 -28.69 -22.80 -26.72
N PRO A 91 -29.91 -22.92 -27.25
CA PRO A 91 -30.48 -21.86 -28.08
C PRO A 91 -30.64 -20.58 -27.23
N ALA A 92 -29.90 -19.55 -27.61
CA ALA A 92 -29.95 -18.25 -26.96
C ALA A 92 -30.49 -17.20 -27.93
N PRO A 93 -31.23 -16.18 -27.46
CA PRO A 93 -31.73 -15.11 -28.29
C PRO A 93 -30.66 -14.18 -28.86
N MET A 94 -29.40 -14.49 -28.61
CA MET A 94 -28.26 -13.72 -29.07
C MET A 94 -27.51 -14.38 -30.23
N PRO A 95 -26.94 -13.57 -31.14
CA PRO A 95 -26.04 -14.08 -32.19
C PRO A 95 -24.84 -14.79 -31.60
N ARG A 96 -24.50 -15.96 -32.09
CA ARG A 96 -23.36 -16.77 -31.60
C ARG A 96 -22.03 -16.04 -31.69
N TRP A 97 -21.84 -15.15 -32.66
CA TRP A 97 -20.61 -14.37 -32.80
C TRP A 97 -20.37 -13.42 -31.63
N THR A 98 -21.43 -12.88 -30.99
CA THR A 98 -21.31 -12.00 -29.79
C THR A 98 -20.72 -12.77 -28.60
N VAL A 99 -21.20 -14.00 -28.40
CA VAL A 99 -20.67 -14.90 -27.35
C VAL A 99 -19.21 -15.30 -27.66
N GLY A 100 -18.91 -15.56 -28.94
CA GLY A 100 -17.55 -15.82 -29.40
C GLY A 100 -16.60 -14.65 -29.13
N ALA A 101 -17.02 -13.44 -29.47
CA ALA A 101 -16.24 -12.23 -29.21
C ALA A 101 -16.01 -11.99 -27.71
N ALA A 102 -17.07 -12.15 -26.88
CA ALA A 102 -16.96 -12.03 -25.43
C ALA A 102 -15.98 -13.08 -24.87
N SER A 103 -16.03 -14.32 -25.38
CA SER A 103 -15.10 -15.39 -24.98
C SER A 103 -13.66 -15.06 -25.34
N ALA A 104 -13.42 -14.55 -26.55
CA ALA A 104 -12.08 -14.14 -27.01
C ALA A 104 -11.51 -13.01 -26.13
N CYS A 105 -12.32 -11.98 -25.83
CA CYS A 105 -11.92 -10.89 -24.93
C CYS A 105 -11.60 -11.41 -23.51
N THR A 106 -12.42 -12.33 -23.00
CA THR A 106 -12.23 -12.92 -21.66
C THR A 106 -10.97 -13.81 -21.64
N ALA A 107 -10.73 -14.59 -22.67
CA ALA A 107 -9.50 -15.40 -22.80
C ALA A 107 -8.25 -14.51 -22.90
N PHE A 108 -8.32 -13.44 -23.68
CA PHE A 108 -7.23 -12.45 -23.78
C PHE A 108 -6.92 -11.82 -22.41
N LEU A 109 -7.97 -11.44 -21.64
CA LEU A 109 -7.81 -10.95 -20.28
C LEU A 109 -7.11 -11.99 -19.40
N GLY A 110 -7.50 -13.26 -19.49
CA GLY A 110 -6.87 -14.36 -18.76
C GLY A 110 -5.39 -14.50 -19.08
N LEU A 111 -5.04 -14.54 -20.36
CA LEU A 111 -3.65 -14.62 -20.82
C LEU A 111 -2.83 -13.40 -20.34
N TRP A 112 -3.42 -12.23 -20.37
CA TRP A 112 -2.78 -11.02 -19.87
C TRP A 112 -2.54 -11.06 -18.35
N LEU A 113 -3.52 -11.55 -17.55
CA LEU A 113 -3.38 -11.73 -16.11
C LEU A 113 -2.28 -12.73 -15.72
N LEU A 114 -2.04 -13.75 -16.57
CA LEU A 114 -1.00 -14.75 -16.35
C LEU A 114 0.41 -14.25 -16.65
N ARG A 115 0.58 -13.07 -17.25
CA ARG A 115 1.91 -12.50 -17.48
C ARG A 115 2.68 -12.33 -16.18
N PRO A 116 3.97 -12.73 -16.11
CA PRO A 116 4.78 -12.63 -14.90
C PRO A 116 4.88 -11.19 -14.34
N SER A 117 4.81 -10.18 -15.22
CA SER A 117 4.81 -8.77 -14.82
C SER A 117 3.55 -8.38 -14.04
N VAL A 118 2.38 -8.87 -14.47
CA VAL A 118 1.09 -8.63 -13.82
C VAL A 118 1.03 -9.38 -12.49
N TYR A 119 1.41 -10.65 -12.48
CA TYR A 119 1.51 -11.43 -11.26
C TYR A 119 2.39 -10.73 -10.21
N ARG A 120 3.62 -10.37 -10.60
CA ARG A 120 4.56 -9.66 -9.72
C ARG A 120 3.98 -8.34 -9.20
N PHE A 121 3.24 -7.61 -10.04
CA PHE A 121 2.60 -6.37 -9.63
C PHE A 121 1.64 -6.55 -8.46
N PHE A 122 0.84 -7.61 -8.41
CA PHE A 122 -0.08 -7.87 -7.30
C PHE A 122 0.63 -8.43 -6.05
N HIS A 123 1.73 -9.16 -6.22
CA HIS A 123 2.41 -9.89 -5.13
C HIS A 123 3.61 -9.14 -4.54
N ALA A 124 4.34 -8.36 -5.33
CA ALA A 124 5.51 -7.63 -4.87
C ALA A 124 5.12 -6.27 -4.26
N GLN A 125 5.15 -6.18 -2.94
CA GLN A 125 4.83 -4.94 -2.21
C GLN A 125 5.76 -3.77 -2.57
N THR A 126 6.98 -4.05 -3.00
CA THR A 126 7.96 -3.05 -3.44
C THR A 126 7.51 -2.24 -4.65
N LEU A 127 6.65 -2.83 -5.49
CA LEU A 127 6.10 -2.17 -6.67
C LEU A 127 4.91 -1.24 -6.34
N HIS A 128 4.44 -1.23 -5.10
CA HIS A 128 3.28 -0.43 -4.69
C HIS A 128 3.69 0.95 -4.17
N TRP A 129 4.49 1.69 -4.95
CA TRP A 129 5.02 3.01 -4.60
C TRP A 129 3.93 4.04 -4.20
N TRP A 130 2.71 3.92 -4.72
CA TRP A 130 1.58 4.79 -4.33
C TRP A 130 1.00 4.49 -2.94
N ARG A 131 1.38 3.36 -2.31
CA ARG A 131 1.01 3.03 -0.92
C ARG A 131 1.99 3.62 0.10
N ALA A 132 3.12 4.12 -0.37
CA ALA A 132 4.06 4.79 0.50
C ALA A 132 3.36 6.01 1.12
N ALA A 133 3.45 6.14 2.44
CA ALA A 133 2.93 7.32 3.11
C ALA A 133 3.64 8.57 2.56
N PRO A 134 2.91 9.65 2.25
CA PRO A 134 3.53 10.87 1.79
C PRO A 134 4.58 11.32 2.81
N ARG A 135 5.74 11.72 2.31
CA ARG A 135 6.84 12.25 3.12
C ARG A 135 6.82 13.76 3.03
N HIS A 136 6.78 14.39 4.17
CA HIS A 136 6.85 15.85 4.27
C HIS A 136 8.28 16.24 4.59
N PRO A 137 8.89 17.19 3.85
CA PRO A 137 10.18 17.74 4.21
C PRO A 137 10.02 18.39 5.59
N MET A 138 10.97 18.14 6.44
CA MET A 138 10.95 18.64 7.82
C MET A 138 12.39 18.84 8.27
N CYS A 139 12.63 19.92 8.98
CA CYS A 139 13.89 20.16 9.63
C CYS A 139 13.66 20.28 11.14
N ALA A 140 13.97 19.21 11.85
CA ALA A 140 13.87 19.17 13.29
C ALA A 140 15.08 18.43 13.87
N PRO A 141 15.63 18.87 15.00
CA PRO A 141 16.66 18.13 15.70
C PRO A 141 16.12 16.77 16.14
N ALA A 142 16.96 15.76 16.04
CA ALA A 142 16.59 14.42 16.45
C ALA A 142 17.78 13.67 17.07
N GLU A 143 17.46 12.76 17.96
CA GLU A 143 18.41 11.85 18.61
C GLU A 143 17.99 10.42 18.31
N LEU A 144 18.97 9.59 17.99
CA LEU A 144 18.80 8.17 17.81
C LEU A 144 19.53 7.49 18.99
N VAL A 145 18.80 6.70 19.75
CA VAL A 145 19.33 5.95 20.88
C VAL A 145 19.35 4.47 20.51
N ARG A 146 20.52 3.88 20.50
CA ARG A 146 20.75 2.46 20.22
C ARG A 146 20.47 1.61 21.46
N ALA A 147 20.38 0.29 21.26
CA ALA A 147 20.16 -0.66 22.36
C ALA A 147 21.31 -0.68 23.38
N ASP A 148 22.53 -0.38 22.94
CA ASP A 148 23.73 -0.25 23.79
C ASP A 148 23.81 1.08 24.56
N GLY A 149 22.80 1.95 24.43
CA GLY A 149 22.75 3.25 25.10
C GLY A 149 23.50 4.36 24.37
N ILE A 150 24.15 4.09 23.24
CA ILE A 150 24.82 5.12 22.43
C ILE A 150 23.77 6.07 21.87
N ARG A 151 24.02 7.37 22.00
CA ARG A 151 23.16 8.44 21.50
C ARG A 151 23.83 9.14 20.33
N LEU A 152 23.11 9.21 19.22
CA LEU A 152 23.58 9.81 17.98
C LEU A 152 22.66 10.97 17.61
N GLN A 153 23.22 12.15 17.46
CA GLN A 153 22.47 13.35 17.09
C GLN A 153 22.40 13.53 15.58
N GLY A 154 21.28 14.03 15.09
CA GLY A 154 21.07 14.34 13.69
C GLY A 154 19.88 15.28 13.49
N ALA A 155 19.51 15.49 12.24
CA ALA A 155 18.33 16.28 11.89
C ALA A 155 17.38 15.47 11.00
N VAL A 156 16.09 15.58 11.25
CA VAL A 156 15.07 15.00 10.38
C VAL A 156 15.11 15.72 9.04
N PHE A 157 15.28 14.97 7.96
CA PHE A 157 15.21 15.50 6.60
C PHE A 157 13.79 15.40 6.02
N ASN A 158 13.12 14.29 6.31
CA ASN A 158 11.71 14.12 5.98
C ASN A 158 11.04 13.16 6.96
N LEU A 159 9.74 13.38 7.18
CA LEU A 159 8.89 12.60 8.06
C LEU A 159 7.67 12.08 7.31
N SER A 160 7.27 10.85 7.61
CA SER A 160 6.02 10.25 7.16
C SER A 160 5.32 9.53 8.31
N ARG A 161 4.08 9.11 8.09
CA ARG A 161 3.33 8.34 9.09
C ARG A 161 3.98 6.99 9.44
N THR A 162 4.85 6.44 8.58
CA THR A 162 5.47 5.12 8.73
C THR A 162 6.95 5.16 9.04
N GLY A 163 7.59 6.32 9.03
CA GLY A 163 9.02 6.45 9.28
C GLY A 163 9.56 7.83 8.95
N LEU A 164 10.85 8.01 9.16
CA LEU A 164 11.56 9.25 8.85
C LEU A 164 12.92 8.97 8.21
N PHE A 165 13.51 10.01 7.63
CA PHE A 165 14.90 10.01 7.20
C PHE A 165 15.67 11.01 8.05
N LEU A 166 16.71 10.53 8.73
CA LEU A 166 17.59 11.30 9.57
C LEU A 166 18.84 11.66 8.76
N ARG A 167 19.12 12.95 8.62
CA ARG A 167 20.34 13.49 8.00
C ARG A 167 21.45 13.58 9.04
N GLY A 168 22.71 13.40 8.60
CA GLY A 168 23.85 13.30 9.48
C GLY A 168 23.99 11.84 9.90
N ALA A 169 24.82 11.09 9.18
CA ALA A 169 24.91 9.65 9.39
C ALA A 169 25.52 9.37 10.75
N PRO A 170 24.82 8.68 11.60
CA PRO A 170 25.44 8.09 12.75
C PRO A 170 26.37 6.97 12.26
N ALA A 171 27.66 7.17 12.42
CA ALA A 171 28.63 6.11 12.18
C ALA A 171 28.27 4.89 13.04
N GLY A 172 28.26 3.70 12.44
CA GLY A 172 28.08 2.44 13.14
C GLY A 172 26.63 1.99 13.36
N VAL A 173 25.65 2.53 12.60
CA VAL A 173 24.27 2.02 12.58
C VAL A 173 24.10 1.08 11.39
N GLU A 174 23.54 -0.11 11.63
CA GLU A 174 23.36 -1.13 10.60
C GLU A 174 21.88 -1.31 10.20
N PRO A 175 21.62 -1.66 8.93
CA PRO A 175 20.28 -2.02 8.50
C PRO A 175 19.72 -3.21 9.30
N GLY A 176 18.47 -3.10 9.77
CA GLY A 176 17.83 -4.11 10.61
C GLY A 176 17.87 -3.81 12.11
N GLU A 177 18.76 -2.96 12.55
CA GLU A 177 18.87 -2.56 13.96
C GLU A 177 17.60 -1.87 14.47
N VAL A 178 17.24 -2.15 15.73
CA VAL A 178 16.11 -1.52 16.41
C VAL A 178 16.65 -0.41 17.31
N VAL A 179 16.15 0.80 17.06
CA VAL A 179 16.60 2.02 17.74
C VAL A 179 15.40 2.78 18.29
N GLN A 180 15.66 3.62 19.28
CA GLN A 180 14.68 4.60 19.73
C GLN A 180 15.01 5.96 19.10
N VAL A 181 14.08 6.57 18.42
CA VAL A 181 14.25 7.90 17.85
C VAL A 181 13.46 8.92 18.69
N ARG A 182 14.11 10.02 19.01
CA ARG A 182 13.48 11.21 19.66
C ARG A 182 13.60 12.37 18.69
N VAL A 183 12.52 13.08 18.47
CA VAL A 183 12.45 14.26 17.59
C VAL A 183 11.86 15.41 18.38
N TRP A 184 12.51 16.55 18.32
CA TRP A 184 12.05 17.77 18.96
C TRP A 184 11.40 18.67 17.91
N CYS A 185 10.10 18.94 18.09
CA CYS A 185 9.31 19.80 17.20
C CYS A 185 8.68 20.87 18.07
N ASP A 186 9.20 22.07 17.99
CA ASP A 186 8.79 23.21 18.83
C ASP A 186 8.75 22.79 20.31
N ASP A 187 7.61 22.92 20.96
CA ASP A 187 7.43 22.58 22.39
C ASP A 187 7.13 21.09 22.64
N ARG A 188 7.18 20.25 21.61
CA ARG A 188 6.81 18.83 21.71
C ARG A 188 7.96 17.91 21.39
N THR A 189 8.13 16.91 22.25
CA THR A 189 9.07 15.81 22.00
C THR A 189 8.31 14.57 21.56
N PHE A 190 8.71 14.04 20.44
CA PHE A 190 8.18 12.78 19.90
C PHE A 190 9.21 11.68 20.08
N SER A 191 8.84 10.58 20.71
CA SER A 191 9.75 9.43 20.91
C SER A 191 9.09 8.15 20.41
N ARG A 192 9.79 7.38 19.56
CA ARG A 192 9.30 6.08 19.04
C ARG A 192 10.42 5.08 18.80
N ARG A 193 10.08 3.79 18.94
CA ARG A 193 10.93 2.70 18.44
C ARG A 193 10.82 2.65 16.92
N ALA A 194 11.96 2.48 16.28
CA ALA A 194 12.08 2.38 14.84
C ALA A 194 13.11 1.32 14.47
N ARG A 195 12.96 0.74 13.28
CA ARG A 195 13.96 -0.15 12.69
C ARG A 195 14.70 0.60 11.61
N VAL A 196 15.99 0.47 11.57
CA VAL A 196 16.85 0.96 10.48
C VAL A 196 16.52 0.17 9.22
N VAL A 197 16.08 0.87 8.17
CA VAL A 197 15.71 0.24 6.88
C VAL A 197 16.86 0.33 5.89
N ARG A 198 17.58 1.44 5.93
CA ARG A 198 18.75 1.67 5.08
C ARG A 198 19.67 2.73 5.69
N VAL A 199 20.93 2.59 5.42
CA VAL A 199 21.95 3.64 5.57
C VAL A 199 22.24 4.14 4.16
N ALA A 200 22.24 5.44 3.93
CA ALA A 200 22.46 6.05 2.63
C ALA A 200 23.66 6.97 2.70
N SER A 201 24.61 6.78 1.81
CA SER A 201 25.70 7.73 1.56
C SER A 201 25.16 8.93 0.75
N ALA A 202 25.85 10.07 0.82
CA ALA A 202 25.49 11.25 0.04
C ALA A 202 25.62 10.95 -1.46
N VAL A 203 24.53 11.12 -2.21
CA VAL A 203 24.51 10.96 -3.67
C VAL A 203 23.70 12.12 -4.28
N GLY A 204 24.38 13.01 -4.99
CA GLY A 204 23.74 14.20 -5.61
C GLY A 204 23.03 15.08 -4.57
N ALA A 205 21.75 15.38 -4.80
CA ALA A 205 20.93 16.18 -3.89
C ALA A 205 20.43 15.43 -2.64
N HIS A 206 20.67 14.11 -2.56
CA HIS A 206 20.25 13.30 -1.41
C HIS A 206 21.32 13.33 -0.33
N PRO A 207 20.98 13.79 0.90
CA PRO A 207 21.93 13.84 1.98
C PRO A 207 22.29 12.42 2.47
N GLU A 208 23.48 12.29 3.00
CA GLU A 208 23.88 11.15 3.80
C GLU A 208 22.98 11.01 5.02
N GLY A 209 22.60 9.76 5.37
CA GLY A 209 21.74 9.57 6.53
C GLY A 209 21.13 8.18 6.64
N VAL A 210 20.19 8.07 7.57
CA VAL A 210 19.55 6.81 7.96
C VAL A 210 18.05 6.87 7.74
N GLY A 211 17.53 5.92 6.96
CA GLY A 211 16.11 5.70 6.80
C GLY A 211 15.55 4.81 7.90
N LEU A 212 14.61 5.33 8.66
CA LEU A 212 13.98 4.67 9.79
C LEU A 212 12.52 4.35 9.51
N ARG A 213 12.08 3.15 9.87
CA ARG A 213 10.68 2.72 9.83
C ARG A 213 10.18 2.55 11.25
N PHE A 214 9.10 3.25 11.60
CA PHE A 214 8.50 3.13 12.93
C PHE A 214 7.96 1.72 13.17
N ALA A 215 8.15 1.21 14.37
CA ALA A 215 7.51 -0.01 14.82
C ALA A 215 5.97 0.16 14.79
N PRO A 216 5.22 -0.91 14.47
CA PRO A 216 3.76 -0.87 14.54
C PRO A 216 3.33 -0.46 15.95
N VAL A 217 2.47 0.55 16.05
CA VAL A 217 1.88 0.95 17.32
C VAL A 217 0.69 0.04 17.60
N PRO A 218 0.53 -0.51 18.80
CA PRO A 218 -0.68 -1.20 19.21
C PRO A 218 -1.93 -0.34 18.94
N PHE A 219 -3.05 -0.99 18.64
CA PHE A 219 -4.29 -0.31 18.19
C PHE A 219 -4.77 0.77 19.18
N LEU A 220 -4.58 0.57 20.47
CA LEU A 220 -4.99 1.49 21.55
C LEU A 220 -4.21 2.82 21.52
N ASP A 221 -2.95 2.83 21.07
CA ASP A 221 -2.16 4.06 20.96
C ASP A 221 -2.48 4.87 19.68
N ARG A 222 -3.24 4.32 18.74
CA ARG A 222 -3.65 5.05 17.53
C ARG A 222 -4.67 6.14 17.78
N LEU A 223 -5.41 6.07 18.87
CA LEU A 223 -6.46 7.02 19.22
C LEU A 223 -5.92 8.34 19.82
N GLY A 224 -4.67 8.37 20.30
CA GLY A 224 -4.07 9.56 20.97
C GLY A 224 -3.08 10.36 20.13
N VAL A 225 -2.55 9.82 19.03
CA VAL A 225 -1.50 10.49 18.23
C VAL A 225 -2.11 11.11 16.98
N ARG A 226 -2.71 12.28 17.12
CA ARG A 226 -2.76 13.24 16.01
C ARG A 226 -1.31 13.61 15.71
N VAL A 227 -0.72 13.09 14.61
CA VAL A 227 0.41 13.76 13.98
C VAL A 227 -0.09 15.16 13.69
N PRO A 228 0.48 16.21 14.27
CA PRO A 228 0.05 17.56 13.95
C PRO A 228 0.16 17.67 12.44
N ALA A 229 -0.94 18.07 11.80
CA ALA A 229 -0.93 18.43 10.40
C ALA A 229 0.00 19.64 10.31
N LEU A 230 1.28 19.39 10.00
CA LEU A 230 2.26 20.41 9.69
C LEU A 230 1.92 20.96 8.29
N THR A 231 0.74 21.57 8.19
CA THR A 231 0.30 22.37 7.08
C THR A 231 0.92 23.75 7.25
N GLY A 232 1.94 24.06 6.44
CA GLY A 232 2.26 25.43 6.12
C GLY A 232 3.58 26.02 6.59
N ALA A 233 4.48 25.29 7.21
CA ALA A 233 5.83 25.82 7.45
C ALA A 233 6.74 25.58 6.26
N LEU A 234 7.08 26.62 5.55
CA LEU A 234 8.20 26.66 4.60
C LEU A 234 9.47 26.13 5.31
N PRO A 235 10.31 25.35 4.64
CA PRO A 235 11.53 24.84 5.23
C PRO A 235 12.46 26.02 5.56
N LEU A 236 12.56 26.35 6.85
CA LEU A 236 13.60 27.24 7.31
C LEU A 236 14.98 26.62 7.00
N PRO A 237 15.98 27.41 6.61
CA PRO A 237 17.31 26.91 6.32
C PRO A 237 17.87 26.24 7.58
N CYS A 238 17.99 24.91 7.51
CA CYS A 238 18.49 24.10 8.61
C CYS A 238 20.00 24.30 8.78
N ARG A 239 20.41 24.99 9.81
CA ARG A 239 21.79 24.81 10.32
C ARG A 239 21.82 23.47 11.04
N VAL A 240 22.34 22.46 10.37
CA VAL A 240 22.58 21.14 10.96
C VAL A 240 23.74 21.32 11.94
N PRO A 241 23.57 21.09 13.24
CA PRO A 241 24.72 20.98 14.13
C PRO A 241 25.59 19.81 13.66
N ALA A 242 26.89 20.00 13.67
CA ALA A 242 27.82 18.92 13.34
C ALA A 242 27.51 17.68 14.20
N PRO A 243 27.60 16.46 13.65
CA PRO A 243 27.31 15.24 14.39
C PRO A 243 28.22 15.16 15.61
N ARG A 244 27.66 15.30 16.80
CA ARG A 244 28.37 15.08 18.07
C ARG A 244 28.04 13.68 18.55
N VAL A 245 29.05 12.83 18.59
CA VAL A 245 28.99 11.58 19.36
C VAL A 245 29.06 11.97 20.83
N VAL A 246 27.94 11.94 21.51
CA VAL A 246 27.94 12.15 22.98
C VAL A 246 28.27 10.80 23.60
N SER A 247 29.50 10.69 24.08
CA SER A 247 30.04 9.52 24.77
C SER A 247 29.15 9.09 25.94
N ARG A 248 29.19 7.78 26.24
CA ARG A 248 28.51 7.08 27.32
C ARG A 248 28.32 7.95 28.56
N SER A 249 27.08 8.19 28.92
CA SER A 249 26.72 8.60 30.28
C SER A 249 27.20 7.49 31.23
N ARG A 250 28.28 7.72 31.98
CA ARG A 250 28.64 6.89 33.11
C ARG A 250 27.46 6.77 34.04
N ALA A 251 27.04 5.53 34.30
CA ALA A 251 26.05 5.27 35.34
C ALA A 251 26.58 5.86 36.66
N PRO A 252 25.79 6.67 37.41
CA PRO A 252 26.18 7.09 38.72
C PRO A 252 26.12 5.87 39.66
N GLY A 253 27.23 5.46 40.24
CA GLY A 253 27.22 4.48 41.32
C GLY A 253 28.08 3.22 41.09
N ALA A 254 29.36 3.38 40.81
CA ALA A 254 30.34 2.33 41.11
C ALA A 254 31.44 2.98 41.94
N ASP A 255 31.25 3.00 43.25
CA ASP A 255 32.34 3.28 44.19
C ASP A 255 33.47 2.24 44.03
N PRO A 256 34.74 2.65 43.98
CA PRO A 256 35.87 1.70 43.95
C PRO A 256 35.96 0.98 45.29
N PRO A 257 36.33 -0.32 45.31
CA PRO A 257 36.52 -1.05 46.55
C PRO A 257 37.64 -0.44 47.38
N ARG A 258 37.32 -0.06 48.62
CA ARG A 258 38.29 0.33 49.64
C ARG A 258 39.22 -0.85 49.87
N ARG A 259 40.52 -0.65 49.58
CA ARG A 259 41.60 -1.55 50.03
C ARG A 259 41.79 -1.32 51.52
N GLY A 260 41.56 -2.33 52.33
CA GLY A 260 42.04 -2.53 53.66
C GLY A 260 43.33 -3.36 53.63
#